data_3298a24c0d2d045c3b7d3bc4738e3b23
#
_entry.id   3298a24c0d2d045c3b7d3bc4738e3b23
#
_cell.length_a   1.000
_cell.length_b   1.000
_cell.length_c   1.000
_cell.angle_alpha   90.00
_cell.angle_beta   90.00
_cell.angle_gamma   90.00
#
_symmetry.space_group_name_H-M   'P 1'
#
loop_
_entity.id
_entity.type
_entity.pdbx_description
1 polymer ?
#
loop_
_entity_poly.entity_id
_entity_poly.type
_entity_poly.pdbx_seq_one_letter_code
_entity_poly.pdbx_strand_id
1 'polypeptide(L)'
;MGADMVVSLQQKALQHVAASCGGEPLAGDLRVTMHFHPDRPSGDRQILGRMTEDGVYRSQFVTGTSNGGLTAHPDGDRWRWESRIFGGAYDEAPADQRPVYGALNYRRDPVGGAPRFGSSYFRLNAEALGRTTFCYPDSSTEPSDFGTAHRCSLIELAQAGELDALDWHIEAQIHGPVRFGCDVEALVLDPSYRGTETEFAARRLPCPVEWHPGFLLSVAELRRHASYRGQRYVDLGAEIAVDGLLNPKVIGDAARTGRYDHQDLKKVWHCLARFGVRTTC
;
A
#
# COMPACT_ATOMS: atom_id res chain seq x y z
N MET A 1 10.28 -28.33 34.87
CA MET A 1 9.18 -28.42 33.90
C MET A 1 9.17 -27.09 33.15
N GLY A 2 9.71 -27.09 31.93
CA GLY A 2 9.69 -25.90 31.07
C GLY A 2 8.27 -25.68 30.62
N ALA A 3 7.75 -24.48 30.84
CA ALA A 3 6.53 -24.03 30.17
C ALA A 3 6.84 -23.99 28.68
N ASP A 4 6.22 -24.85 27.87
CA ASP A 4 6.21 -24.72 26.43
C ASP A 4 5.60 -23.37 26.09
N MET A 5 6.45 -22.40 25.74
CA MET A 5 5.99 -21.11 25.25
C MET A 5 5.25 -21.37 23.92
N VAL A 6 3.94 -21.20 23.93
CA VAL A 6 3.15 -21.29 22.70
C VAL A 6 3.62 -20.22 21.72
N VAL A 7 4.31 -20.62 20.67
CA VAL A 7 4.78 -19.73 19.61
C VAL A 7 3.59 -19.12 18.89
N SER A 8 3.52 -17.78 18.84
CA SER A 8 2.39 -17.09 18.18
C SER A 8 2.37 -17.34 16.66
N LEU A 9 1.21 -17.14 16.02
CA LEU A 9 1.07 -17.26 14.55
C LEU A 9 2.08 -16.38 13.83
N GLN A 10 2.26 -15.15 14.33
CA GLN A 10 3.22 -14.17 13.79
C GLN A 10 4.66 -14.68 13.87
N GLN A 11 5.04 -15.24 15.03
CA GLN A 11 6.39 -15.78 15.21
C GLN A 11 6.64 -17.00 14.31
N LYS A 12 5.63 -17.89 14.14
CA LYS A 12 5.73 -19.03 13.23
C LYS A 12 5.97 -18.56 11.78
N ALA A 13 5.18 -17.60 11.31
CA ALA A 13 5.32 -17.04 9.97
C ALA A 13 6.70 -16.39 9.75
N LEU A 14 7.15 -15.53 10.69
CA LEU A 14 8.45 -14.88 10.63
C LEU A 14 9.59 -15.91 10.62
N GLN A 15 9.56 -16.92 11.46
CA GLN A 15 10.58 -17.98 11.51
C GLN A 15 10.61 -18.80 10.21
N HIS A 16 9.45 -19.12 9.66
CA HIS A 16 9.35 -19.86 8.40
C HIS A 16 10.01 -19.08 7.26
N VAL A 17 9.66 -17.81 7.08
CA VAL A 17 10.25 -16.94 6.04
C VAL A 17 11.74 -16.74 6.28
N ALA A 18 12.16 -16.45 7.51
CA ALA A 18 13.55 -16.20 7.86
C ALA A 18 14.50 -17.36 7.52
N ALA A 19 13.97 -18.59 7.49
CA ALA A 19 14.76 -19.78 7.14
C ALA A 19 15.28 -19.76 5.67
N SER A 20 14.58 -19.05 4.78
CA SER A 20 14.92 -18.92 3.36
C SER A 20 15.56 -17.58 2.99
N CYS A 21 15.67 -16.64 3.94
CA CYS A 21 16.21 -15.29 3.68
C CYS A 21 17.73 -15.24 3.72
N GLY A 22 18.31 -14.43 2.83
CA GLY A 22 19.71 -14.05 2.80
C GLY A 22 19.92 -12.54 2.87
N GLY A 23 21.16 -12.09 2.84
CA GLY A 23 21.55 -10.68 2.83
C GLY A 23 21.77 -10.09 4.22
N GLU A 24 22.10 -8.78 4.23
CA GLU A 24 22.39 -8.00 5.42
C GLU A 24 21.10 -7.48 6.10
N PRO A 25 21.16 -7.06 7.36
CA PRO A 25 20.04 -6.41 8.03
C PRO A 25 19.62 -5.12 7.33
N LEU A 26 18.32 -4.84 7.32
CA LEU A 26 17.78 -3.57 6.84
C LEU A 26 18.28 -2.40 7.69
N ALA A 27 18.55 -1.26 7.06
CA ALA A 27 18.88 -0.03 7.77
C ALA A 27 17.69 0.41 8.66
N GLY A 28 17.97 0.77 9.91
CA GLY A 28 16.95 1.06 10.92
C GLY A 28 16.14 2.34 10.67
N ASP A 29 16.56 3.19 9.72
CA ASP A 29 15.85 4.38 9.27
C ASP A 29 14.83 4.11 8.15
N LEU A 30 14.81 2.90 7.59
CA LEU A 30 13.79 2.50 6.61
C LEU A 30 12.42 2.36 7.26
N ARG A 31 11.39 2.56 6.46
CA ARG A 31 9.99 2.49 6.89
C ARG A 31 9.15 1.68 5.92
N VAL A 32 8.19 0.98 6.48
CA VAL A 32 7.08 0.43 5.70
C VAL A 32 6.02 1.50 5.50
N THR A 33 5.49 1.59 4.29
CA THR A 33 4.39 2.48 3.93
C THR A 33 3.19 1.68 3.43
N MET A 34 1.99 2.02 3.92
CA MET A 34 0.74 1.36 3.56
C MET A 34 -0.11 2.32 2.76
N HIS A 35 -0.13 2.13 1.44
CA HIS A 35 -0.79 3.05 0.50
C HIS A 35 -2.29 2.80 0.37
N PHE A 36 -3.03 3.90 0.21
CA PHE A 36 -4.47 3.87 -0.05
C PHE A 36 -4.93 5.20 -0.67
N HIS A 37 -6.18 5.23 -1.18
CA HIS A 37 -6.86 6.46 -1.57
C HIS A 37 -7.80 6.86 -0.42
N PRO A 38 -7.50 7.94 0.32
CA PRO A 38 -8.20 8.27 1.56
C PRO A 38 -9.67 8.69 1.36
N ASP A 39 -9.98 9.21 0.17
CA ASP A 39 -11.29 9.66 -0.26
C ASP A 39 -12.13 8.58 -1.00
N ARG A 40 -11.58 7.34 -1.11
CA ARG A 40 -12.32 6.23 -1.75
C ARG A 40 -13.65 5.98 -1.03
N PRO A 41 -14.76 5.83 -1.77
CA PRO A 41 -16.04 5.47 -1.20
C PRO A 41 -15.98 4.12 -0.45
N SER A 42 -16.60 4.07 0.72
CA SER A 42 -16.74 2.86 1.54
C SER A 42 -18.12 2.91 2.21
N GLY A 43 -19.15 2.40 1.50
CA GLY A 43 -20.55 2.59 1.85
C GLY A 43 -20.96 4.05 1.70
N ASP A 44 -21.52 4.62 2.78
CA ASP A 44 -22.00 5.99 2.86
C ASP A 44 -20.89 7.03 3.19
N ARG A 45 -19.64 6.59 3.38
CA ARG A 45 -18.52 7.43 3.84
C ARG A 45 -17.27 7.21 3.00
N GLN A 46 -16.25 8.05 3.25
CA GLN A 46 -14.89 7.80 2.79
C GLN A 46 -14.21 6.73 3.66
N ILE A 47 -13.30 5.93 3.07
CA ILE A 47 -12.58 4.85 3.76
C ILE A 47 -11.83 5.36 4.99
N LEU A 48 -11.26 6.57 4.92
CA LEU A 48 -10.52 7.18 6.03
C LEU A 48 -11.42 7.43 7.25
N GLY A 49 -12.69 7.80 7.03
CA GLY A 49 -13.66 7.95 8.10
C GLY A 49 -13.94 6.63 8.84
N ARG A 50 -14.02 5.51 8.11
CA ARG A 50 -14.15 4.17 8.73
C ARG A 50 -12.90 3.76 9.50
N MET A 51 -11.72 4.01 8.94
CA MET A 51 -10.45 3.72 9.63
C MET A 51 -10.35 4.46 10.97
N THR A 52 -10.86 5.69 11.04
CA THR A 52 -10.90 6.47 12.30
C THR A 52 -11.74 5.77 13.38
N GLU A 53 -12.85 5.15 13.00
CA GLU A 53 -13.73 4.42 13.93
C GLU A 53 -13.12 3.07 14.34
N ASP A 54 -12.46 2.39 13.42
CA ASP A 54 -11.83 1.08 13.66
C ASP A 54 -10.61 1.14 14.59
N GLY A 55 -9.86 2.24 14.58
CA GLY A 55 -8.62 2.41 15.35
C GLY A 55 -7.45 1.52 14.90
N VAL A 56 -7.71 0.61 13.93
CA VAL A 56 -6.75 -0.34 13.38
C VAL A 56 -6.88 -0.44 11.86
N TYR A 57 -5.78 -0.76 11.20
CA TYR A 57 -5.82 -1.08 9.78
C TYR A 57 -6.30 -2.53 9.59
N ARG A 58 -7.45 -2.70 8.94
CA ARG A 58 -8.08 -4.00 8.74
C ARG A 58 -7.41 -4.79 7.62
N SER A 59 -7.29 -6.11 7.80
CA SER A 59 -6.81 -7.00 6.75
C SER A 59 -7.78 -7.05 5.56
N GLN A 60 -7.26 -7.45 4.40
CA GLN A 60 -8.08 -7.66 3.19
C GLN A 60 -9.15 -8.75 3.41
N PHE A 61 -8.89 -9.72 4.28
CA PHE A 61 -9.84 -10.77 4.63
C PHE A 61 -11.02 -10.25 5.46
N VAL A 62 -10.84 -9.18 6.24
CA VAL A 62 -11.93 -8.52 6.98
C VAL A 62 -12.73 -7.60 6.06
N THR A 63 -12.03 -6.85 5.20
CA THR A 63 -12.69 -5.83 4.38
C THR A 63 -13.30 -6.38 3.09
N GLY A 64 -12.89 -7.57 2.67
CA GLY A 64 -13.25 -8.15 1.37
C GLY A 64 -12.75 -7.33 0.18
N THR A 65 -11.86 -6.34 0.42
CA THR A 65 -11.36 -5.43 -0.61
C THR A 65 -9.84 -5.56 -0.74
N SER A 66 -9.35 -5.52 -1.98
CA SER A 66 -7.92 -5.53 -2.29
C SER A 66 -7.61 -4.48 -3.34
N ASN A 67 -6.56 -3.69 -3.12
CA ASN A 67 -6.00 -2.83 -4.16
C ASN A 67 -5.14 -3.63 -5.16
N GLY A 68 -4.66 -4.81 -4.75
CA GLY A 68 -3.76 -5.66 -5.53
C GLY A 68 -4.43 -6.64 -6.50
N GLY A 69 -5.67 -7.04 -6.27
CA GLY A 69 -6.44 -7.92 -7.15
C GLY A 69 -6.48 -9.40 -6.77
N LEU A 70 -5.70 -9.87 -5.78
CA LEU A 70 -5.80 -11.24 -5.26
C LEU A 70 -7.03 -11.40 -4.36
N THR A 71 -7.73 -12.54 -4.50
CA THR A 71 -8.94 -12.83 -3.75
C THR A 71 -8.66 -13.17 -2.28
N ALA A 72 -9.21 -12.40 -1.35
CA ALA A 72 -8.97 -12.51 0.10
C ALA A 72 -10.15 -13.19 0.81
N HIS A 73 -10.31 -14.49 0.62
CA HIS A 73 -11.24 -15.36 1.32
C HIS A 73 -10.61 -16.75 1.52
N PRO A 74 -11.12 -17.63 2.37
CA PRO A 74 -10.62 -19.00 2.49
C PRO A 74 -10.53 -19.68 1.11
N ASP A 75 -9.43 -20.37 0.85
CA ASP A 75 -9.11 -21.01 -0.45
C ASP A 75 -8.97 -20.04 -1.66
N GLY A 76 -9.03 -18.72 -1.45
CA GLY A 76 -8.75 -17.73 -2.49
C GLY A 76 -7.25 -17.60 -2.78
N ASP A 77 -6.89 -16.82 -3.82
CA ASP A 77 -5.48 -16.69 -4.25
C ASP A 77 -4.59 -16.13 -3.15
N ARG A 78 -5.06 -15.10 -2.41
CA ARG A 78 -4.32 -14.51 -1.28
C ARG A 78 -4.14 -15.53 -0.14
N TRP A 79 -5.17 -16.31 0.16
CA TRP A 79 -5.11 -17.34 1.20
C TRP A 79 -4.08 -18.43 0.86
N ARG A 80 -4.11 -18.96 -0.40
CA ARG A 80 -3.14 -19.97 -0.86
C ARG A 80 -1.71 -19.44 -0.85
N TRP A 81 -1.54 -18.19 -1.26
CA TRP A 81 -0.25 -17.54 -1.24
C TRP A 81 0.29 -17.43 0.20
N GLU A 82 -0.52 -16.93 1.15
CA GLU A 82 -0.16 -16.84 2.58
C GLU A 82 0.15 -18.22 3.17
N SER A 83 -0.67 -19.24 2.89
CA SER A 83 -0.44 -20.61 3.34
C SER A 83 0.93 -21.12 2.92
N ARG A 84 1.28 -20.92 1.64
CA ARG A 84 2.56 -21.35 1.10
C ARG A 84 3.74 -20.63 1.74
N ILE A 85 3.73 -19.30 1.77
CA ILE A 85 4.91 -18.53 2.18
C ILE A 85 5.09 -18.45 3.70
N PHE A 86 4.02 -18.63 4.47
CA PHE A 86 4.07 -18.62 5.93
C PHE A 86 4.02 -20.03 6.54
N GLY A 87 4.17 -21.08 5.72
CA GLY A 87 4.17 -22.49 6.19
C GLY A 87 2.89 -22.88 6.93
N GLY A 88 1.73 -22.44 6.42
CA GLY A 88 0.42 -22.74 7.01
C GLY A 88 0.12 -22.00 8.32
N ALA A 89 0.96 -21.05 8.77
CA ALA A 89 0.81 -20.40 10.07
C ALA A 89 -0.57 -19.71 10.26
N TYR A 90 -1.20 -19.27 9.17
CA TYR A 90 -2.47 -18.54 9.19
C TYR A 90 -3.67 -19.34 8.65
N ASP A 91 -3.50 -20.62 8.31
CA ASP A 91 -4.57 -21.38 7.63
C ASP A 91 -5.86 -21.41 8.45
N GLU A 92 -5.75 -21.65 9.77
CA GLU A 92 -6.88 -21.66 10.71
C GLU A 92 -7.10 -20.31 11.41
N ALA A 93 -6.38 -19.26 11.00
CA ALA A 93 -6.44 -17.98 11.68
C ALA A 93 -7.72 -17.19 11.31
N PRO A 94 -8.35 -16.51 12.29
CA PRO A 94 -9.40 -15.54 11.99
C PRO A 94 -8.92 -14.43 11.04
N ALA A 95 -9.84 -13.87 10.26
CA ALA A 95 -9.55 -12.85 9.25
C ALA A 95 -8.81 -11.63 9.82
N ASP A 96 -9.10 -11.23 11.05
CA ASP A 96 -8.50 -10.07 11.73
C ASP A 96 -7.09 -10.33 12.28
N GLN A 97 -6.65 -11.59 12.35
CA GLN A 97 -5.30 -11.95 12.76
C GLN A 97 -4.33 -12.12 11.58
N ARG A 98 -4.84 -12.12 10.35
CA ARG A 98 -4.05 -12.24 9.14
C ARG A 98 -3.23 -10.98 8.87
N PRO A 99 -2.08 -11.10 8.16
CA PRO A 99 -1.21 -9.97 7.85
C PRO A 99 -1.94 -8.86 7.09
N VAL A 100 -1.45 -7.63 7.26
CA VAL A 100 -1.79 -6.50 6.41
C VAL A 100 -0.61 -6.15 5.50
N TYR A 101 -0.89 -5.48 4.39
CA TYR A 101 0.08 -5.34 3.32
C TYR A 101 0.51 -3.89 3.13
N GLY A 102 1.79 -3.71 2.82
CA GLY A 102 2.42 -2.43 2.53
C GLY A 102 3.60 -2.61 1.60
N ALA A 103 4.52 -1.65 1.59
CA ALA A 103 5.76 -1.68 0.83
C ALA A 103 6.92 -1.10 1.64
N LEU A 104 8.10 -1.68 1.49
CA LEU A 104 9.33 -1.11 2.03
C LEU A 104 9.73 0.12 1.22
N ASN A 105 9.77 1.28 1.86
CA ASN A 105 10.24 2.52 1.21
C ASN A 105 11.77 2.59 1.21
N TYR A 106 12.42 1.65 0.51
CA TYR A 106 13.88 1.54 0.46
C TYR A 106 14.54 2.70 -0.28
N ARG A 107 13.82 3.38 -1.18
CA ARG A 107 14.31 4.57 -1.89
C ARG A 107 14.16 5.85 -1.06
N ARG A 108 13.51 5.80 0.09
CA ARG A 108 13.14 6.96 0.92
C ARG A 108 12.36 8.01 0.11
N ASP A 109 11.55 7.53 -0.84
CA ASP A 109 10.74 8.39 -1.68
C ASP A 109 9.69 9.12 -0.81
N PRO A 110 9.59 10.46 -0.88
CA PRO A 110 8.63 11.23 -0.10
C PRO A 110 7.17 10.88 -0.42
N VAL A 111 6.88 10.26 -1.57
CA VAL A 111 5.55 9.76 -1.90
C VAL A 111 5.31 8.29 -1.49
N GLY A 112 6.26 7.70 -0.73
CA GLY A 112 6.15 6.33 -0.20
C GLY A 112 6.68 5.24 -1.13
N GLY A 113 6.65 3.98 -0.65
CA GLY A 113 7.30 2.84 -1.32
C GLY A 113 6.52 2.24 -2.48
N ALA A 114 5.19 2.45 -2.56
CA ALA A 114 4.35 1.86 -3.61
C ALA A 114 3.15 2.77 -3.97
N PRO A 115 3.38 3.95 -4.57
CA PRO A 115 2.31 4.88 -4.92
C PRO A 115 1.29 4.31 -5.90
N ARG A 116 1.60 3.21 -6.61
CA ARG A 116 0.64 2.47 -7.43
C ARG A 116 -0.68 2.19 -6.71
N PHE A 117 -0.64 1.94 -5.41
CA PHE A 117 -1.79 1.50 -4.62
C PHE A 117 -2.57 2.63 -3.95
N GLY A 118 -2.09 3.86 -4.04
CA GLY A 118 -2.82 5.00 -3.50
C GLY A 118 -2.02 6.27 -3.40
N SER A 119 -2.74 7.37 -3.33
CA SER A 119 -2.21 8.72 -3.30
C SER A 119 -1.66 9.15 -1.94
N SER A 120 -1.95 8.40 -0.91
CA SER A 120 -1.59 8.70 0.47
C SER A 120 -1.18 7.41 1.17
N TYR A 121 -0.48 7.52 2.31
CA TYR A 121 0.00 6.33 3.00
C TYR A 121 0.14 6.54 4.50
N PHE A 122 -0.01 5.46 5.25
CA PHE A 122 0.47 5.39 6.62
C PHE A 122 1.96 5.02 6.61
N ARG A 123 2.79 5.81 7.27
CA ARG A 123 4.18 5.48 7.55
C ARG A 123 4.23 4.78 8.92
N LEU A 124 4.66 3.52 8.91
CA LEU A 124 4.80 2.76 10.15
C LEU A 124 6.07 3.16 10.89
N ASN A 125 6.07 3.00 12.22
CA ASN A 125 7.25 3.22 13.04
C ASN A 125 8.33 2.15 12.76
N ALA A 126 9.55 2.39 13.24
CA ALA A 126 10.69 1.49 13.00
C ALA A 126 10.49 0.08 13.60
N GLU A 127 9.74 -0.03 14.69
CA GLU A 127 9.48 -1.31 15.37
C GLU A 127 8.68 -2.28 14.50
N ALA A 128 7.85 -1.74 13.59
CA ALA A 128 7.08 -2.55 12.66
C ALA A 128 7.98 -3.42 11.75
N LEU A 129 9.23 -2.98 11.44
CA LEU A 129 10.17 -3.77 10.63
C LEU A 129 10.45 -5.14 11.27
N GLY A 130 10.59 -5.22 12.59
CA GLY A 130 10.89 -6.44 13.31
C GLY A 130 9.80 -7.53 13.22
N ARG A 131 8.59 -7.15 12.84
CA ARG A 131 7.44 -8.05 12.66
C ARG A 131 6.92 -8.06 11.22
N THR A 132 7.77 -7.74 10.25
CA THR A 132 7.43 -7.69 8.83
C THR A 132 8.29 -8.65 8.03
N THR A 133 7.65 -9.39 7.14
CA THR A 133 8.30 -10.13 6.07
C THR A 133 8.18 -9.35 4.77
N PHE A 134 9.07 -9.64 3.82
CA PHE A 134 9.15 -8.94 2.56
C PHE A 134 9.27 -9.92 1.41
N CYS A 135 8.80 -9.56 0.21
CA CYS A 135 9.07 -10.28 -1.03
C CYS A 135 9.31 -9.31 -2.20
N TYR A 136 10.01 -9.79 -3.22
CA TYR A 136 10.25 -9.05 -4.44
C TYR A 136 10.27 -9.99 -5.66
N PRO A 137 9.59 -9.64 -6.75
CA PRO A 137 8.60 -8.57 -6.87
C PRO A 137 7.40 -8.78 -5.93
N ASP A 138 6.27 -8.14 -6.15
CA ASP A 138 5.10 -8.31 -5.28
C ASP A 138 4.42 -9.69 -5.43
N SER A 139 3.56 -10.02 -4.50
CA SER A 139 2.86 -11.32 -4.41
C SER A 139 2.02 -11.69 -5.62
N SER A 140 1.69 -10.75 -6.52
CA SER A 140 0.94 -11.03 -7.76
C SER A 140 1.77 -11.78 -8.82
N THR A 141 3.09 -11.82 -8.64
CA THR A 141 4.04 -12.49 -9.55
C THR A 141 4.54 -13.84 -9.03
N GLU A 142 4.02 -14.30 -7.88
CA GLU A 142 4.50 -15.50 -7.18
C GLU A 142 6.02 -15.51 -6.93
N PRO A 143 6.55 -14.49 -6.25
CA PRO A 143 7.99 -14.33 -6.06
C PRO A 143 8.62 -15.50 -5.30
N SER A 144 9.91 -15.75 -5.56
CA SER A 144 10.76 -16.70 -4.86
C SER A 144 11.68 -16.05 -3.83
N ASP A 145 11.84 -14.72 -3.90
CA ASP A 145 12.79 -13.97 -3.09
C ASP A 145 12.10 -13.30 -1.92
N PHE A 146 12.58 -13.62 -0.72
CA PHE A 146 11.99 -13.18 0.55
C PHE A 146 13.04 -12.51 1.44
N GLY A 147 12.54 -11.67 2.36
CA GLY A 147 13.38 -10.97 3.34
C GLY A 147 12.67 -10.78 4.68
N THR A 148 13.49 -10.53 5.71
CA THR A 148 13.08 -10.03 7.01
C THR A 148 13.92 -8.81 7.37
N ALA A 149 13.60 -8.11 8.47
CA ALA A 149 14.42 -6.97 8.91
C ALA A 149 15.89 -7.35 9.18
N HIS A 150 16.15 -8.60 9.56
CA HIS A 150 17.48 -9.08 9.93
C HIS A 150 18.28 -9.66 8.75
N ARG A 151 17.58 -10.04 7.65
CA ARG A 151 18.18 -10.67 6.47
C ARG A 151 17.39 -10.27 5.24
N CYS A 152 17.94 -9.39 4.41
CA CYS A 152 17.21 -8.84 3.25
C CYS A 152 18.16 -8.49 2.09
N SER A 153 18.22 -9.34 1.08
CA SER A 153 18.89 -9.08 -0.19
C SER A 153 17.98 -8.44 -1.25
N LEU A 154 16.73 -8.11 -0.88
CA LEU A 154 15.72 -7.66 -1.85
C LEU A 154 16.00 -6.25 -2.38
N ILE A 155 16.72 -5.41 -1.64
CA ILE A 155 17.08 -4.06 -2.07
C ILE A 155 18.03 -4.12 -3.25
N GLU A 156 19.07 -4.96 -3.16
CA GLU A 156 20.02 -5.18 -4.24
C GLU A 156 19.31 -5.74 -5.48
N LEU A 157 18.41 -6.71 -5.31
CA LEU A 157 17.61 -7.27 -6.41
C LEU A 157 16.73 -6.20 -7.05
N ALA A 158 16.07 -5.37 -6.25
CA ALA A 158 15.20 -4.31 -6.75
C ALA A 158 15.98 -3.17 -7.45
N GLN A 159 17.23 -2.94 -7.05
CA GLN A 159 18.11 -1.94 -7.67
C GLN A 159 18.76 -2.45 -8.95
N ALA A 160 19.05 -3.74 -9.05
CA ALA A 160 19.63 -4.37 -10.24
C ALA A 160 18.63 -4.59 -11.37
N GLY A 161 17.31 -4.59 -11.06
CA GLY A 161 16.24 -4.76 -12.04
C GLY A 161 15.98 -3.49 -12.84
N GLU A 162 15.72 -3.64 -14.16
CA GLU A 162 15.28 -2.54 -15.06
C GLU A 162 13.75 -2.35 -15.04
N LEU A 163 13.08 -2.78 -14.00
CA LEU A 163 11.62 -2.77 -13.91
C LEU A 163 11.07 -1.39 -13.58
N ASP A 164 9.90 -1.05 -14.12
CA ASP A 164 9.24 0.23 -13.84
C ASP A 164 8.98 0.40 -12.34
N ALA A 165 9.48 1.49 -11.77
CA ALA A 165 9.43 1.75 -10.33
C ALA A 165 8.01 1.88 -9.77
N LEU A 166 7.00 2.19 -10.61
CA LEU A 166 5.61 2.21 -10.16
C LEU A 166 5.03 0.79 -10.06
N ASP A 167 5.37 -0.07 -11.03
CA ASP A 167 4.79 -1.41 -11.12
C ASP A 167 5.46 -2.42 -10.18
N TRP A 168 6.72 -2.16 -9.79
CA TRP A 168 7.53 -3.08 -9.01
C TRP A 168 8.02 -2.46 -7.70
N HIS A 169 7.71 -3.09 -6.60
CA HIS A 169 8.05 -2.65 -5.26
C HIS A 169 8.42 -3.86 -4.38
N ILE A 170 9.13 -3.63 -3.30
CA ILE A 170 9.34 -4.64 -2.26
C ILE A 170 8.07 -4.66 -1.41
N GLU A 171 7.24 -5.69 -1.60
CA GLU A 171 6.00 -5.86 -0.82
C GLU A 171 6.35 -6.24 0.62
N ALA A 172 5.62 -5.66 1.56
CA ALA A 172 5.74 -5.90 2.99
C ALA A 172 4.47 -6.58 3.52
N GLN A 173 4.63 -7.66 4.28
CA GLN A 173 3.55 -8.33 5.01
C GLN A 173 3.77 -8.09 6.50
N ILE A 174 2.93 -7.24 7.10
CA ILE A 174 3.05 -6.83 8.50
C ILE A 174 2.23 -7.81 9.36
N HIS A 175 2.89 -8.55 10.23
CA HIS A 175 2.27 -9.55 11.10
C HIS A 175 1.74 -8.92 12.38
N GLY A 176 0.52 -9.31 12.75
CA GLY A 176 -0.20 -8.73 13.88
C GLY A 176 -0.88 -7.39 13.55
N PRO A 177 -1.65 -6.84 14.49
CA PRO A 177 -2.45 -5.66 14.26
C PRO A 177 -1.59 -4.41 14.01
N VAL A 178 -2.05 -3.53 13.12
CA VAL A 178 -1.50 -2.19 12.93
C VAL A 178 -2.49 -1.18 13.53
N ARG A 179 -2.15 -0.65 14.70
CA ARG A 179 -2.96 0.33 15.45
C ARG A 179 -2.48 1.73 15.14
N PHE A 180 -3.41 2.63 14.81
CA PHE A 180 -3.05 3.99 14.39
C PHE A 180 -2.36 4.81 15.50
N GLY A 181 -2.69 4.59 16.76
CA GLY A 181 -2.07 5.30 17.88
C GLY A 181 -0.72 4.76 18.37
N CYS A 182 -0.29 3.57 17.90
CA CYS A 182 0.93 2.92 18.40
C CYS A 182 1.91 2.59 17.29
N ASP A 183 1.41 2.07 16.16
CA ASP A 183 2.27 1.50 15.11
C ASP A 183 2.51 2.50 13.96
N VAL A 184 1.71 3.58 13.89
CA VAL A 184 1.77 4.58 12.81
C VAL A 184 2.54 5.81 13.29
N GLU A 185 3.64 6.10 12.61
CA GLU A 185 4.46 7.31 12.83
C GLU A 185 3.77 8.55 12.26
N ALA A 186 3.16 8.45 11.09
CA ALA A 186 2.36 9.51 10.47
C ALA A 186 1.39 8.97 9.41
N LEU A 187 0.29 9.69 9.21
CA LEU A 187 -0.50 9.65 7.98
C LEU A 187 0.01 10.73 7.03
N VAL A 188 0.50 10.33 5.86
CA VAL A 188 1.07 11.24 4.85
C VAL A 188 0.08 11.37 3.70
N LEU A 189 -0.44 12.57 3.50
CA LEU A 189 -1.49 12.89 2.53
C LEU A 189 -0.93 13.62 1.30
N ASP A 190 -1.66 13.48 0.18
CA ASP A 190 -1.48 14.34 -0.99
C ASP A 190 -2.05 15.75 -0.70
N PRO A 191 -1.34 16.84 -1.07
CA PRO A 191 -1.78 18.22 -0.80
C PRO A 191 -3.10 18.60 -1.47
N SER A 192 -3.57 17.86 -2.49
CA SER A 192 -4.89 18.10 -3.09
C SER A 192 -6.06 17.89 -2.11
N TYR A 193 -5.81 17.23 -0.98
CA TYR A 193 -6.81 17.05 0.08
C TYR A 193 -6.85 18.15 1.13
N ARG A 194 -6.00 19.20 1.04
CA ARG A 194 -6.03 20.34 1.96
C ARG A 194 -7.39 21.05 1.93
N GLY A 195 -7.93 21.37 3.09
CA GLY A 195 -9.24 22.04 3.26
C GLY A 195 -10.44 21.16 2.88
N THR A 196 -10.25 19.85 2.69
CA THR A 196 -11.34 18.93 2.33
C THR A 196 -11.82 18.10 3.52
N GLU A 197 -12.95 17.41 3.35
CA GLU A 197 -13.46 16.42 4.29
C GLU A 197 -12.42 15.32 4.62
N THR A 198 -11.59 14.97 3.65
CA THR A 198 -10.51 13.99 3.82
C THR A 198 -9.48 14.47 4.85
N GLU A 199 -9.07 15.73 4.81
CA GLU A 199 -8.17 16.29 5.83
C GLU A 199 -8.85 16.32 7.21
N PHE A 200 -10.12 16.72 7.29
CA PHE A 200 -10.83 16.73 8.57
C PHE A 200 -10.95 15.32 9.17
N ALA A 201 -11.20 14.29 8.34
CA ALA A 201 -11.20 12.91 8.78
C ALA A 201 -9.81 12.45 9.24
N ALA A 202 -8.75 12.80 8.51
CA ALA A 202 -7.37 12.48 8.85
C ALA A 202 -6.95 13.00 10.23
N ARG A 203 -7.31 14.25 10.53
CA ARG A 203 -6.98 14.89 11.82
C ARG A 203 -7.68 14.27 13.04
N ARG A 204 -8.62 13.36 12.83
CA ARG A 204 -9.28 12.59 13.90
C ARG A 204 -8.54 11.30 14.24
N LEU A 205 -7.58 10.88 13.42
CA LEU A 205 -6.73 9.74 13.73
C LEU A 205 -5.72 10.09 14.83
N PRO A 206 -5.35 9.13 15.68
CA PRO A 206 -4.40 9.35 16.77
C PRO A 206 -2.94 9.27 16.28
N CYS A 207 -2.64 9.90 15.14
CA CYS A 207 -1.29 10.00 14.58
C CYS A 207 -1.10 11.37 13.89
N PRO A 208 0.13 11.88 13.76
CA PRO A 208 0.44 13.10 13.02
C PRO A 208 -0.03 13.02 11.56
N VAL A 209 -0.48 14.14 11.00
CA VAL A 209 -0.79 14.30 9.57
C VAL A 209 0.32 15.11 8.93
N GLU A 210 0.96 14.53 7.94
CA GLU A 210 2.01 15.14 7.12
C GLU A 210 1.57 15.23 5.66
N TRP A 211 2.35 15.93 4.84
CA TRP A 211 2.06 16.17 3.43
C TRP A 211 3.28 15.82 2.60
N HIS A 212 3.10 14.95 1.61
CA HIS A 212 4.13 14.72 0.60
C HIS A 212 4.06 15.78 -0.53
N PRO A 213 5.03 15.82 -1.48
CA PRO A 213 5.06 16.86 -2.53
C PRO A 213 3.83 16.91 -3.45
N GLY A 214 3.04 15.84 -3.50
CA GLY A 214 1.81 15.78 -4.30
C GLY A 214 2.01 15.19 -5.68
N PHE A 215 0.89 14.98 -6.36
CA PHE A 215 0.83 14.51 -7.74
C PHE A 215 -0.03 15.47 -8.57
N LEU A 216 0.53 15.96 -9.66
CA LEU A 216 -0.17 16.84 -10.60
C LEU A 216 0.22 16.47 -12.05
N LEU A 217 -0.77 16.23 -12.93
CA LEU A 217 -0.56 15.87 -14.31
C LEU A 217 -1.48 16.68 -15.22
N SER A 218 -0.92 17.39 -16.19
CA SER A 218 -1.72 18.07 -17.21
C SER A 218 -2.26 17.06 -18.23
N VAL A 219 -3.43 17.35 -18.80
CA VAL A 219 -4.00 16.56 -19.90
C VAL A 219 -3.07 16.56 -21.11
N ALA A 220 -2.34 17.65 -21.35
CA ALA A 220 -1.35 17.74 -22.42
C ALA A 220 -0.24 16.70 -22.23
N GLU A 221 0.29 16.57 -21.01
CA GLU A 221 1.31 15.57 -20.70
C GLU A 221 0.74 14.15 -20.69
N LEU A 222 -0.45 13.94 -20.13
CA LEU A 222 -1.14 12.64 -20.13
C LEU A 222 -1.25 12.08 -21.56
N ARG A 223 -1.61 12.91 -22.54
CA ARG A 223 -1.76 12.51 -23.95
C ARG A 223 -0.46 12.00 -24.58
N ARG A 224 0.70 12.37 -24.06
CA ARG A 224 2.02 11.90 -24.54
C ARG A 224 2.31 10.46 -24.13
N HIS A 225 1.57 9.91 -23.16
CA HIS A 225 1.82 8.61 -22.54
C HIS A 225 0.71 7.59 -22.82
N ALA A 226 0.01 7.72 -23.94
CA ALA A 226 -1.10 6.83 -24.32
C ALA A 226 -0.72 5.34 -24.38
N SER A 227 0.55 5.03 -24.75
CA SER A 227 1.05 3.67 -24.81
C SER A 227 1.22 2.98 -23.44
N TYR A 228 1.28 3.75 -22.34
CA TYR A 228 1.59 3.18 -21.02
C TYR A 228 0.47 2.29 -20.47
N ARG A 229 -0.77 2.76 -20.48
CA ARG A 229 -1.94 1.97 -20.02
C ARG A 229 -3.01 1.84 -21.11
N GLY A 230 -2.95 2.63 -22.17
CA GLY A 230 -3.85 2.64 -23.31
C GLY A 230 -4.61 3.96 -23.50
N GLN A 231 -4.96 4.27 -24.74
CA GLN A 231 -5.63 5.51 -25.14
C GLN A 231 -6.94 5.76 -24.37
N ARG A 232 -7.73 4.70 -24.11
CA ARG A 232 -8.97 4.76 -23.35
C ARG A 232 -8.82 5.48 -21.99
N TYR A 233 -7.69 5.27 -21.31
CA TYR A 233 -7.45 5.86 -19.98
C TYR A 233 -6.94 7.30 -20.08
N VAL A 234 -6.32 7.64 -21.20
CA VAL A 234 -5.98 9.04 -21.53
C VAL A 234 -7.27 9.83 -21.79
N ASP A 235 -8.19 9.26 -22.55
CA ASP A 235 -9.47 9.91 -22.87
C ASP A 235 -10.30 10.09 -21.60
N LEU A 236 -10.40 9.06 -20.75
CA LEU A 236 -11.05 9.14 -19.45
C LEU A 236 -10.38 10.20 -18.54
N GLY A 237 -9.06 10.22 -18.46
CA GLY A 237 -8.34 11.21 -17.68
C GLY A 237 -8.61 12.63 -18.19
N ALA A 238 -8.68 12.84 -19.50
CA ALA A 238 -9.03 14.13 -20.09
C ALA A 238 -10.49 14.54 -19.81
N GLU A 239 -11.42 13.59 -19.79
CA GLU A 239 -12.82 13.82 -19.46
C GLU A 239 -13.03 14.29 -18.02
N ILE A 240 -12.36 13.63 -17.05
CA ILE A 240 -12.54 13.94 -15.63
C ILE A 240 -11.66 15.10 -15.15
N ALA A 241 -10.68 15.56 -15.94
CA ALA A 241 -9.77 16.63 -15.57
C ALA A 241 -10.52 17.94 -15.25
N VAL A 242 -10.03 18.67 -14.25
CA VAL A 242 -10.53 20.01 -13.91
C VAL A 242 -9.48 21.03 -14.36
N ASP A 243 -9.90 22.01 -15.13
CA ASP A 243 -9.00 23.03 -15.73
C ASP A 243 -7.79 22.42 -16.47
N GLY A 244 -7.99 21.27 -17.10
CA GLY A 244 -6.95 20.54 -17.84
C GLY A 244 -5.91 19.85 -16.94
N LEU A 245 -6.19 19.70 -15.65
CA LEU A 245 -5.29 19.10 -14.66
C LEU A 245 -5.94 17.88 -13.95
N LEU A 246 -5.11 16.90 -13.67
CA LEU A 246 -5.41 15.74 -12.81
C LEU A 246 -4.61 15.82 -11.53
N ASN A 247 -5.26 15.53 -10.43
CA ASN A 247 -4.66 15.25 -9.14
C ASN A 247 -5.47 14.14 -8.43
N PRO A 248 -5.02 13.61 -7.27
CA PRO A 248 -5.75 12.55 -6.59
C PRO A 248 -7.19 12.89 -6.24
N LYS A 249 -7.46 14.13 -5.77
CA LYS A 249 -8.82 14.57 -5.43
C LYS A 249 -9.75 14.55 -6.64
N VAL A 250 -9.29 14.99 -7.82
CA VAL A 250 -10.08 14.96 -9.07
C VAL A 250 -10.50 13.53 -9.41
N ILE A 251 -9.59 12.56 -9.30
CA ILE A 251 -9.89 11.14 -9.54
C ILE A 251 -10.88 10.61 -8.49
N GLY A 252 -10.70 10.99 -7.22
CA GLY A 252 -11.62 10.60 -6.14
C GLY A 252 -13.00 11.22 -6.28
N ASP A 253 -13.08 12.48 -6.72
CA ASP A 253 -14.35 13.15 -7.05
C ASP A 253 -15.09 12.38 -8.16
N ALA A 254 -14.40 12.00 -9.23
CA ALA A 254 -14.94 11.19 -10.30
C ALA A 254 -15.45 9.83 -9.79
N ALA A 255 -14.69 9.16 -8.92
CA ALA A 255 -15.10 7.88 -8.32
C ALA A 255 -16.39 7.99 -7.50
N ARG A 256 -16.57 9.09 -6.75
CA ARG A 256 -17.79 9.33 -5.95
C ARG A 256 -19.04 9.56 -6.77
N THR A 257 -18.92 9.94 -8.04
CA THR A 257 -20.11 10.08 -8.91
C THR A 257 -20.79 8.74 -9.23
N GLY A 258 -20.08 7.61 -9.08
CA GLY A 258 -20.54 6.29 -9.47
C GLY A 258 -20.66 6.08 -11.00
N ARG A 259 -20.25 7.06 -11.81
CA ARG A 259 -20.38 7.03 -13.29
C ARG A 259 -19.28 6.24 -13.97
N TYR A 260 -18.13 6.06 -13.32
CA TYR A 260 -16.93 5.49 -13.90
C TYR A 260 -16.56 4.17 -13.22
N ASP A 261 -16.08 3.22 -14.00
CA ASP A 261 -15.55 1.97 -13.47
C ASP A 261 -14.31 2.20 -12.62
N HIS A 262 -14.24 1.58 -11.45
CA HIS A 262 -13.12 1.76 -10.52
C HIS A 262 -11.80 1.25 -11.07
N GLN A 263 -11.79 0.21 -11.92
CA GLN A 263 -10.58 -0.30 -12.53
C GLN A 263 -10.06 0.65 -13.61
N ASP A 264 -10.96 1.33 -14.31
CA ASP A 264 -10.59 2.37 -15.28
C ASP A 264 -9.97 3.58 -14.58
N LEU A 265 -10.60 4.10 -13.51
CA LEU A 265 -10.04 5.18 -12.70
C LEU A 265 -8.68 4.80 -12.07
N LYS A 266 -8.51 3.54 -11.68
CA LYS A 266 -7.21 3.02 -11.22
C LYS A 266 -6.13 3.13 -12.30
N LYS A 267 -6.46 2.94 -13.58
CA LYS A 267 -5.49 3.12 -14.67
C LYS A 267 -5.16 4.58 -14.91
N VAL A 268 -6.13 5.49 -14.77
CA VAL A 268 -5.87 6.94 -14.78
C VAL A 268 -4.94 7.33 -13.62
N TRP A 269 -5.19 6.78 -12.42
CA TRP A 269 -4.29 6.96 -11.28
C TRP A 269 -2.86 6.49 -11.57
N HIS A 270 -2.68 5.32 -12.21
CA HIS A 270 -1.35 4.83 -12.59
C HIS A 270 -0.62 5.83 -13.51
N CYS A 271 -1.33 6.47 -14.47
CA CYS A 271 -0.73 7.50 -15.31
C CYS A 271 -0.30 8.73 -14.49
N LEU A 272 -1.18 9.19 -13.59
CA LEU A 272 -0.87 10.31 -12.71
C LEU A 272 0.33 10.01 -11.78
N ALA A 273 0.35 8.85 -11.14
CA ALA A 273 1.43 8.45 -10.24
C ALA A 273 2.77 8.27 -10.95
N ARG A 274 2.76 7.87 -12.23
CA ARG A 274 3.97 7.61 -13.04
C ARG A 274 4.55 8.87 -13.67
N PHE A 275 3.70 9.74 -14.18
CA PHE A 275 4.10 10.88 -15.03
C PHE A 275 3.76 12.24 -14.41
N GLY A 276 3.01 12.26 -13.32
CA GLY A 276 2.70 13.49 -12.63
C GLY A 276 3.93 14.15 -12.04
N VAL A 277 3.99 15.49 -12.18
CA VAL A 277 5.04 16.29 -11.54
C VAL A 277 4.80 16.30 -10.05
N ARG A 278 5.84 16.12 -9.27
CA ARG A 278 5.82 16.36 -7.83
C ARG A 278 5.93 17.85 -7.63
N THR A 279 4.90 18.46 -7.07
CA THR A 279 4.94 19.88 -6.73
C THR A 279 5.96 20.09 -5.61
N THR A 280 7.05 20.77 -5.89
CA THR A 280 7.94 21.28 -4.83
C THR A 280 7.17 22.32 -4.03
N CYS A 281 6.99 22.07 -2.72
CA CYS A 281 6.49 23.07 -1.77
C CYS A 281 7.47 24.22 -1.64
#